data_9b53958ffa7a2e7605e1c17d585cbf6c
#
_entry.id   9b53958ffa7a2e7605e1c17d585cbf6c
#
_cell.length_a   1.000
_cell.length_b   1.000
_cell.length_c   1.000
_cell.angle_alpha   90.00
_cell.angle_beta   90.00
_cell.angle_gamma   90.00
#
_symmetry.space_group_name_H-M   'P 1'
#
loop_
_entity.id
_entity.type
_entity.pdbx_description
1 polymer ?
#
loop_
_entity_poly.entity_id
_entity_poly.type
_entity_poly.pdbx_seq_one_letter_code
_entity_poly.pdbx_strand_id
1 'polypeptide(L)'
;MNVVGIKPLTVTKRQAKELLSPKLVDRLIYAAKNFPEMGWLEILPKEEGKAVRETYIVYESLERAFQRIRAGEYPPEFPSDIKDRKKRQALKLAA
;
A
#
# COMPACT_ATOMS: atom_id res chain seq x y z
N MET A 1 13.16 -14.90 -23.98
CA MET A 1 12.95 -13.64 -24.70
C MET A 1 12.76 -12.51 -23.73
N ASN A 2 13.58 -11.53 -23.84
CA ASN A 2 13.44 -10.35 -23.01
C ASN A 2 12.55 -9.33 -23.73
N VAL A 3 11.38 -9.08 -23.18
CA VAL A 3 10.46 -8.14 -23.77
C VAL A 3 10.52 -6.86 -22.96
N VAL A 4 11.42 -5.99 -23.37
CA VAL A 4 11.63 -4.70 -22.73
C VAL A 4 10.36 -3.86 -22.83
N GLY A 5 9.93 -3.32 -21.70
CA GLY A 5 8.78 -2.44 -21.64
C GLY A 5 7.44 -3.11 -21.38
N ILE A 6 7.40 -4.45 -21.35
CA ILE A 6 6.17 -5.14 -20.94
C ILE A 6 6.11 -5.19 -19.43
N LYS A 7 5.05 -4.61 -18.90
CA LYS A 7 4.80 -4.61 -17.46
C LYS A 7 3.78 -5.69 -17.14
N PRO A 8 3.89 -6.35 -15.98
CA PRO A 8 2.86 -7.29 -15.55
C PRO A 8 1.54 -6.56 -15.35
N LEU A 9 0.43 -7.24 -15.62
CA LEU A 9 -0.89 -6.67 -15.36
C LEU A 9 -1.15 -6.56 -13.86
N THR A 10 -0.72 -7.59 -13.12
CA THR A 10 -0.87 -7.63 -11.66
C THR A 10 0.40 -8.17 -11.03
N VAL A 11 0.60 -7.83 -9.76
CA VAL A 11 1.66 -8.41 -8.93
C VAL A 11 1.02 -8.89 -7.63
N THR A 12 1.64 -9.90 -7.02
CA THR A 12 1.19 -10.35 -5.71
C THR A 12 1.67 -9.38 -4.63
N LYS A 13 1.05 -9.46 -3.44
CA LYS A 13 1.51 -8.68 -2.29
C LYS A 13 2.99 -8.93 -2.00
N ARG A 14 3.43 -10.19 -2.11
CA ARG A 14 4.84 -10.56 -1.90
C ARG A 14 5.74 -9.86 -2.92
N GLN A 15 5.37 -9.90 -4.19
CA GLN A 15 6.15 -9.24 -5.24
C GLN A 15 6.21 -7.72 -5.03
N ALA A 16 5.10 -7.11 -4.64
CA ALA A 16 5.07 -5.69 -4.33
C ALA A 16 6.01 -5.35 -3.18
N LYS A 17 6.07 -6.20 -2.15
CA LYS A 17 6.98 -6.00 -1.02
C LYS A 17 8.45 -6.13 -1.40
N GLU A 18 8.76 -6.85 -2.45
CA GLU A 18 10.13 -6.92 -2.99
C GLU A 18 10.48 -5.66 -3.78
N LEU A 19 9.50 -5.04 -4.42
CA LEU A 19 9.70 -3.81 -5.19
C LEU A 19 9.74 -2.56 -4.31
N LEU A 20 8.95 -2.56 -3.25
CA LEU A 20 8.83 -1.44 -2.32
C LEU A 20 9.06 -1.94 -0.89
N SER A 21 9.14 -1.02 0.05
CA SER A 21 9.22 -1.37 1.46
C SER A 21 8.01 -2.19 1.90
N PRO A 22 8.18 -3.31 2.63
CA PRO A 22 7.06 -4.10 3.12
C PRO A 22 6.04 -3.27 3.92
N LYS A 23 6.51 -2.38 4.77
CA LYS A 23 5.64 -1.51 5.56
C LYS A 23 4.84 -0.56 4.67
N LEU A 24 5.47 -0.02 3.63
CA LEU A 24 4.80 0.88 2.70
C LEU A 24 3.70 0.14 1.93
N VAL A 25 3.99 -1.08 1.47
CA VAL A 25 3.00 -1.90 0.77
C VAL A 25 1.80 -2.20 1.68
N ASP A 26 2.05 -2.55 2.94
CA ASP A 26 0.98 -2.79 3.90
C ASP A 26 0.11 -1.55 4.10
N ARG A 27 0.72 -0.37 4.19
CA ARG A 27 -0.02 0.90 4.30
C ARG A 27 -0.85 1.19 3.04
N LEU A 28 -0.30 0.93 1.86
CA LEU A 28 -1.02 1.12 0.60
C LEU A 28 -2.22 0.18 0.50
N ILE A 29 -2.07 -1.08 0.90
CA ILE A 29 -3.17 -2.04 0.91
C ILE A 29 -4.24 -1.61 1.93
N TYR A 30 -3.82 -1.18 3.10
CA TYR A 30 -4.74 -0.66 4.12
C TYR A 30 -5.53 0.53 3.57
N ALA A 31 -4.86 1.46 2.91
CA ALA A 31 -5.53 2.62 2.30
C ALA A 31 -6.52 2.20 1.22
N ALA A 32 -6.16 1.22 0.39
CA ALA A 32 -7.04 0.74 -0.67
C ALA A 32 -8.31 0.09 -0.11
N LYS A 33 -8.19 -0.61 1.02
CA LYS A 33 -9.35 -1.30 1.64
C LYS A 33 -10.23 -0.36 2.44
N ASN A 34 -9.66 0.61 3.14
CA ASN A 34 -10.38 1.46 4.08
C ASN A 34 -10.68 2.85 3.52
N PHE A 35 -9.92 3.29 2.53
CA PHE A 35 -10.08 4.60 1.90
C PHE A 35 -10.07 4.46 0.38
N PRO A 36 -10.99 3.67 -0.20
CA PRO A 36 -10.99 3.41 -1.65
C PRO A 36 -11.14 4.68 -2.48
N GLU A 37 -11.78 5.71 -1.95
CA GLU A 37 -11.97 6.99 -2.62
C GLU A 37 -10.64 7.73 -2.87
N MET A 38 -9.60 7.41 -2.11
CA MET A 38 -8.28 8.02 -2.29
C MET A 38 -7.53 7.46 -3.50
N GLY A 39 -7.96 6.29 -3.99
CA GLY A 39 -7.40 5.71 -5.20
C GLY A 39 -5.94 5.29 -5.12
N TRP A 40 -5.47 4.85 -3.96
CA TRP A 40 -4.08 4.46 -3.78
C TRP A 40 -3.70 3.21 -4.55
N LEU A 41 -4.51 2.15 -4.45
CA LEU A 41 -4.25 0.90 -5.16
C LEU A 41 -5.55 0.30 -5.67
N GLU A 42 -5.44 -0.46 -6.74
CA GLU A 42 -6.52 -1.33 -7.21
C GLU A 42 -6.13 -2.77 -6.90
N ILE A 43 -6.94 -3.44 -6.09
CA ILE A 43 -6.67 -4.78 -5.58
C ILE A 43 -7.70 -5.75 -6.14
N LEU A 44 -7.22 -6.93 -6.56
CA LEU A 44 -8.05 -8.01 -7.07
C LEU A 44 -7.88 -9.26 -6.21
N PRO A 45 -8.87 -10.16 -6.17
CA PRO A 45 -10.22 -10.00 -6.68
C PRO A 45 -11.07 -9.09 -5.77
N LYS A 46 -12.05 -8.46 -6.36
CA LYS A 46 -12.98 -7.58 -5.63
C LYS A 46 -14.19 -8.34 -5.08
N GLU A 47 -14.25 -9.62 -5.33
CA GLU A 47 -15.37 -10.46 -4.91
C GLU A 47 -15.35 -10.74 -3.42
N GLU A 48 -16.46 -10.44 -2.76
CA GLU A 48 -16.64 -10.72 -1.35
C GLU A 48 -17.03 -12.19 -1.14
N GLY A 49 -16.65 -12.73 0.00
CA GLY A 49 -17.08 -14.06 0.43
C GLY A 49 -16.26 -15.23 -0.05
N LYS A 50 -15.25 -15.01 -0.86
CA LYS A 50 -14.33 -16.07 -1.27
C LYS A 50 -13.02 -15.99 -0.49
N ALA A 51 -12.54 -17.12 -0.01
CA ALA A 51 -11.23 -17.18 0.61
C ALA A 51 -10.16 -16.91 -0.46
N VAL A 52 -9.48 -15.79 -0.32
CA VAL A 52 -8.42 -15.40 -1.26
C VAL A 52 -7.09 -15.71 -0.60
N ARG A 53 -6.33 -16.63 -1.21
CA ARG A 53 -5.01 -17.03 -0.68
C ARG A 53 -3.96 -15.98 -0.93
N GLU A 54 -4.10 -15.21 -2.01
CA GLU A 54 -3.15 -14.15 -2.35
C GLU A 54 -3.89 -12.88 -2.74
N THR A 55 -3.28 -11.77 -2.39
CA THR A 55 -3.76 -10.45 -2.81
C THR A 55 -3.02 -10.07 -4.09
N TYR A 56 -3.77 -9.75 -5.13
CA TYR A 56 -3.22 -9.28 -6.39
C TYR A 56 -3.44 -7.78 -6.52
N ILE A 57 -2.40 -7.08 -6.89
CA ILE A 57 -2.41 -5.62 -7.03
C ILE A 57 -2.25 -5.29 -8.51
N VAL A 58 -3.12 -4.42 -9.05
CA VAL A 58 -2.96 -3.94 -10.43
C VAL A 58 -1.68 -3.12 -10.50
N TYR A 59 -0.76 -3.54 -11.36
CA TYR A 59 0.58 -2.97 -11.41
C TYR A 59 0.57 -1.46 -11.71
N GLU A 60 -0.29 -1.01 -12.62
CA GLU A 60 -0.41 0.42 -12.93
C GLU A 60 -0.79 1.24 -11.70
N SER A 61 -1.65 0.70 -10.84
CA SER A 61 -2.04 1.41 -9.63
C SER A 61 -0.85 1.50 -8.65
N LEU A 62 -0.01 0.48 -8.61
CA LEU A 62 1.20 0.48 -7.79
C LEU A 62 2.18 1.54 -8.29
N GLU A 63 2.37 1.66 -9.59
CA GLU A 63 3.21 2.70 -10.18
C GLU A 63 2.70 4.10 -9.87
N ARG A 64 1.39 4.31 -10.01
CA ARG A 64 0.77 5.61 -9.67
C ARG A 64 0.96 5.95 -8.20
N ALA A 65 0.80 4.97 -7.32
CA ALA A 65 1.04 5.16 -5.89
C ALA A 65 2.48 5.59 -5.63
N PHE A 66 3.43 4.94 -6.27
CA PHE A 66 4.84 5.27 -6.16
C PHE A 66 5.13 6.71 -6.63
N GLN A 67 4.54 7.12 -7.75
CA GLN A 67 4.69 8.48 -8.25
C GLN A 67 4.10 9.51 -7.27
N ARG A 68 2.97 9.21 -6.66
CA ARG A 68 2.36 10.08 -5.66
C ARG A 68 3.27 10.25 -4.44
N ILE A 69 3.89 9.17 -4.00
CA ILE A 69 4.83 9.21 -2.88
C ILE A 69 6.05 10.06 -3.24
N ARG A 70 6.57 9.92 -4.44
CA ARG A 70 7.69 10.75 -4.92
C ARG A 70 7.31 12.22 -4.99
N ALA A 71 6.05 12.52 -5.24
CA ALA A 71 5.53 13.90 -5.27
C ALA A 71 5.27 14.47 -3.87
N GLY A 72 5.49 13.69 -2.81
CA GLY A 72 5.31 14.13 -1.43
C GLY A 72 4.01 13.70 -0.78
N GLU A 73 3.18 12.91 -1.47
CA GLU A 73 1.97 12.37 -0.87
C GLU A 73 2.30 11.05 -0.16
N TYR A 74 1.60 10.78 0.92
CA TYR A 74 1.80 9.55 1.67
C TYR A 74 0.46 8.89 1.97
N PRO A 75 0.39 7.54 1.95
CA PRO A 75 -0.84 6.84 2.33
C PRO A 75 -1.12 7.03 3.82
N PRO A 76 -2.40 6.88 4.23
CA PRO A 76 -2.77 6.97 5.63
C PRO A 76 -1.97 6.01 6.51
N GLU A 77 -1.61 6.44 7.71
CA GLU A 77 -0.94 5.60 8.67
C GLU A 77 -1.92 4.63 9.33
N PHE A 78 -1.40 3.48 9.78
CA PHE A 78 -2.19 2.57 10.58
C PHE A 78 -2.62 3.27 11.89
N PRO A 79 -3.83 2.97 12.40
CA PRO A 79 -4.26 3.54 13.67
C PRO A 79 -3.30 3.28 14.83
N SER A 80 -2.67 2.09 14.84
CA SER A 80 -1.68 1.76 15.85
C SER A 80 -0.44 2.66 15.77
N ASP A 81 0.02 2.97 14.56
CA ASP A 81 1.18 3.85 14.36
C ASP A 81 0.88 5.28 14.82
N ILE A 82 -0.33 5.77 14.55
CA ILE A 82 -0.77 7.09 14.99
C ILE A 82 -0.79 7.15 16.52
N LYS A 83 -1.31 6.11 17.16
CA LYS A 83 -1.37 6.00 18.62
C LYS A 83 0.03 6.04 19.24
N ASP A 84 0.95 5.26 18.69
CA ASP A 84 2.33 5.20 19.17
C ASP A 84 3.04 6.53 19.02
N ARG A 85 2.83 7.21 17.89
CA ARG A 85 3.42 8.54 17.64
C ARG A 85 2.91 9.55 18.66
N LYS A 86 1.60 9.57 18.92
CA LYS A 86 1.00 10.47 19.91
C LYS A 86 1.51 10.19 21.31
N LYS A 87 1.67 8.92 21.65
CA LYS A 87 2.22 8.50 22.95
C LYS A 87 3.66 8.98 23.12
N ARG A 88 4.50 8.83 22.09
CA ARG A 88 5.88 9.31 22.13
C ARG A 88 5.96 10.82 22.27
N GLN A 89 5.10 11.55 21.59
CA GLN A 89 5.04 13.00 21.71
C GLN A 89 4.63 13.43 23.12
N ALA A 90 3.64 12.76 23.71
CA ALA A 90 3.21 13.02 25.06
C ALA A 90 4.35 12.78 26.06
N LEU A 91 5.11 11.71 25.88
CA LEU A 91 6.27 11.40 26.74
C LEU A 91 7.36 12.47 26.59
N LYS A 92 7.61 12.96 25.37
CA LYS A 92 8.58 14.04 25.15
C LYS A 92 8.16 15.34 25.82
N LEU A 93 6.88 15.66 25.76
CA LEU A 93 6.36 16.89 26.37
C LEU A 93 6.32 16.82 27.90
N ALA A 94 6.22 15.60 28.44
CA ALA A 94 6.19 15.39 29.89
C ALA A 94 7.58 15.32 30.53
N ALA A 95 8.61 15.21 29.73
CA ALA A 95 9.99 15.09 30.21
C ALA A 95 10.64 16.43 30.58
#